data_9609826435d768ba8c944000dd26af19
#
_entry.id   9609826435d768ba8c944000dd26af19
#
_cell.length_a   1.000
_cell.length_b   1.000
_cell.length_c   1.000
_cell.angle_alpha   90.00
_cell.angle_beta   90.00
_cell.angle_gamma   90.00
#
_symmetry.space_group_name_H-M   'P 1'
#
loop_
_entity.id
_entity.type
_entity.pdbx_description
1 polymer ?
#
loop_
_entity_poly.entity_id
_entity_poly.type
_entity_poly.pdbx_seq_one_letter_code
_entity_poly.pdbx_strand_id
1 'polypeptide(L)'
;MLQELSLLGTASGVDISEEALQFCRRRGLVNVQHADILQLPFASNRFDLVTALDVLEHLDDDGAALREFSRVLKPGGRVFIFVPAHRWLWSLQDDVSHHKRRYVSRTLRDAVAGSGLEIERQTYVSTLLLPVIYAGRQWLKLRMKFRNDYDTENDLHPAWSNGLLRRIFESEIRILRRIDMPFGASLLCVARKVG
;
A
#
# COMPACT_ATOMS: atom_id res chain seq x y z
N MET A 1 -3.38 4.34 10.45
CA MET A 1 -3.09 2.89 10.40
C MET A 1 -2.62 2.35 11.75
N LEU A 2 -1.39 2.68 12.25
CA LEU A 2 -0.88 2.11 13.51
C LEU A 2 -1.83 2.32 14.68
N GLN A 3 -2.45 3.50 14.80
CA GLN A 3 -3.46 3.82 15.82
C GLN A 3 -4.68 2.88 15.73
N GLU A 4 -5.18 2.58 14.53
CA GLU A 4 -6.31 1.67 14.35
C GLU A 4 -5.94 0.23 14.69
N LEU A 5 -4.73 -0.20 14.29
CA LEU A 5 -4.23 -1.53 14.64
C LEU A 5 -4.04 -1.69 16.16
N SER A 6 -3.67 -0.62 16.86
CA SER A 6 -3.52 -0.63 18.33
C SER A 6 -4.86 -0.87 19.07
N LEU A 7 -5.99 -0.65 18.42
CA LEU A 7 -7.30 -1.01 18.98
C LEU A 7 -7.59 -2.51 18.91
N LEU A 8 -6.89 -3.24 18.05
CA LEU A 8 -7.08 -4.67 17.83
C LEU A 8 -6.04 -5.53 18.57
N GLY A 9 -4.93 -4.93 19.04
CA GLY A 9 -3.88 -5.64 19.73
C GLY A 9 -2.60 -4.81 19.88
N THR A 10 -1.53 -5.46 20.29
CA THR A 10 -0.22 -4.80 20.40
C THR A 10 0.35 -4.54 19.01
N ALA A 11 0.40 -3.27 18.62
CA ALA A 11 0.92 -2.86 17.32
C ALA A 11 2.31 -2.21 17.47
N SER A 12 3.18 -2.49 16.50
CA SER A 12 4.51 -1.87 16.34
C SER A 12 4.67 -1.37 14.91
N GLY A 13 5.38 -0.27 14.73
CA GLY A 13 5.68 0.29 13.41
C GLY A 13 7.18 0.45 13.21
N VAL A 14 7.61 0.34 11.96
CA VAL A 14 8.98 0.66 11.55
C VAL A 14 8.95 1.62 10.37
N ASP A 15 9.91 2.51 10.33
CA ASP A 15 10.14 3.40 9.21
C ASP A 15 11.63 3.72 9.12
N ILE A 16 12.13 3.97 7.91
CA ILE A 16 13.51 4.40 7.69
C ILE A 16 13.67 5.92 7.89
N SER A 17 12.58 6.67 7.87
CA SER A 17 12.54 8.12 8.10
C SER A 17 12.38 8.45 9.57
N GLU A 18 13.43 8.99 10.18
CA GLU A 18 13.35 9.47 11.57
C GLU A 18 12.32 10.62 11.71
N GLU A 19 12.12 11.42 10.66
CA GLU A 19 11.12 12.49 10.67
C GLU A 19 9.70 11.90 10.77
N ALA A 20 9.39 10.85 10.00
CA ALA A 20 8.11 10.14 10.07
C ALA A 20 7.89 9.53 11.48
N LEU A 21 8.95 8.96 12.07
CA LEU A 21 8.89 8.41 13.41
C LEU A 21 8.64 9.49 14.48
N GLN A 22 9.29 10.65 14.37
CA GLN A 22 9.03 11.79 15.26
C GLN A 22 7.60 12.29 15.15
N PHE A 23 7.04 12.33 13.92
CA PHE A 23 5.65 12.67 13.73
C PHE A 23 4.71 11.66 14.39
N CYS A 24 5.00 10.37 14.29
CA CYS A 24 4.25 9.32 14.99
C CYS A 24 4.30 9.49 16.51
N ARG A 25 5.49 9.73 17.07
CA ARG A 25 5.69 9.95 18.51
C ARG A 25 4.91 11.16 19.04
N ARG A 26 4.92 12.28 18.27
CA ARG A 26 4.10 13.49 18.59
C ARG A 26 2.60 13.20 18.66
N ARG A 27 2.12 12.18 17.96
CA ARG A 27 0.73 11.70 17.98
C ARG A 27 0.47 10.63 19.05
N GLY A 28 1.42 10.40 19.96
CA GLY A 28 1.30 9.41 21.02
C GLY A 28 1.56 7.97 20.60
N LEU A 29 2.05 7.73 19.37
CA LEU A 29 2.40 6.40 18.88
C LEU A 29 3.84 6.09 19.28
N VAL A 30 4.03 5.43 20.42
CA VAL A 30 5.35 5.21 21.03
C VAL A 30 6.06 3.93 20.55
N ASN A 31 5.28 2.95 20.07
CA ASN A 31 5.81 1.66 19.59
C ASN A 31 6.28 1.77 18.13
N VAL A 32 7.11 2.76 17.84
CA VAL A 32 7.71 2.98 16.52
C VAL A 32 9.21 3.06 16.63
N GLN A 33 9.93 2.44 15.67
CA GLN A 33 11.39 2.41 15.68
C GLN A 33 11.95 2.57 14.27
N HIS A 34 13.16 3.14 14.21
CA HIS A 34 13.91 3.27 12.98
C HIS A 34 14.45 1.91 12.56
N ALA A 35 14.11 1.47 11.35
CA ALA A 35 14.62 0.21 10.80
C ALA A 35 14.46 0.15 9.28
N ASP A 36 15.35 -0.62 8.65
CA ASP A 36 15.21 -1.05 7.28
C ASP A 36 14.22 -2.23 7.22
N ILE A 37 13.26 -2.16 6.30
CA ILE A 37 12.27 -3.21 6.07
C ILE A 37 12.90 -4.51 5.56
N LEU A 38 14.09 -4.43 4.97
CA LEU A 38 14.86 -5.59 4.51
C LEU A 38 15.55 -6.33 5.68
N GLN A 39 15.63 -5.69 6.86
CA GLN A 39 16.20 -6.25 8.08
C GLN A 39 15.42 -5.77 9.30
N LEU A 40 14.25 -6.36 9.51
CA LEU A 40 13.35 -5.97 10.60
C LEU A 40 13.96 -6.32 11.98
N PRO A 41 13.94 -5.39 12.95
CA PRO A 41 14.54 -5.56 14.27
C PRO A 41 13.64 -6.38 15.21
N PHE A 42 12.99 -7.40 14.67
CA PHE A 42 12.09 -8.27 15.39
C PHE A 42 12.54 -9.73 15.32
N ALA A 43 12.29 -10.47 16.37
CA ALA A 43 12.49 -11.92 16.38
C ALA A 43 11.56 -12.62 15.35
N SER A 44 11.99 -13.77 14.86
CA SER A 44 11.15 -14.63 14.02
C SER A 44 9.89 -15.08 14.79
N ASN A 45 8.82 -15.32 14.06
CA ASN A 45 7.55 -15.85 14.60
C ASN A 45 6.93 -14.98 15.72
N ARG A 46 7.00 -13.66 15.58
CA ARG A 46 6.52 -12.71 16.59
C ARG A 46 5.10 -12.21 16.33
N PHE A 47 4.73 -11.96 15.08
CA PHE A 47 3.50 -11.27 14.73
C PHE A 47 2.44 -12.19 14.15
N ASP A 48 1.19 -11.93 14.48
CA ASP A 48 0.03 -12.57 13.87
C ASP A 48 -0.35 -11.90 12.54
N LEU A 49 -0.03 -10.60 12.42
CA LEU A 49 -0.31 -9.78 11.24
C LEU A 49 0.85 -8.81 10.96
N VAL A 50 1.24 -8.73 9.70
CA VAL A 50 2.09 -7.67 9.15
C VAL A 50 1.26 -6.87 8.13
N THR A 51 1.43 -5.56 8.09
CA THR A 51 0.81 -4.71 7.06
C THR A 51 1.89 -3.92 6.32
N ALA A 52 1.87 -3.99 5.00
CA ALA A 52 2.76 -3.25 4.10
C ALA A 52 1.87 -2.51 3.08
N LEU A 53 1.64 -1.22 3.32
CA LEU A 53 0.76 -0.39 2.52
C LEU A 53 1.57 0.70 1.85
N ASP A 54 1.58 0.69 0.52
CA ASP A 54 2.38 1.57 -0.32
C ASP A 54 3.87 1.56 0.11
N VAL A 55 4.45 0.36 0.16
CA VAL A 55 5.83 0.12 0.60
C VAL A 55 6.65 -0.61 -0.46
N LEU A 56 6.14 -1.73 -1.00
CA LEU A 56 6.92 -2.60 -1.88
C LEU A 56 7.33 -1.93 -3.19
N GLU A 57 6.56 -0.97 -3.67
CA GLU A 57 6.86 -0.18 -4.87
C GLU A 57 8.11 0.69 -4.74
N HIS A 58 8.56 0.98 -3.52
CA HIS A 58 9.77 1.77 -3.26
C HIS A 58 11.05 0.92 -3.20
N LEU A 59 10.92 -0.40 -3.06
CA LEU A 59 12.05 -1.30 -2.85
C LEU A 59 12.69 -1.77 -4.15
N ASP A 60 14.02 -1.95 -4.14
CA ASP A 60 14.73 -2.61 -5.24
C ASP A 60 14.49 -4.11 -5.19
N ASP A 61 14.55 -4.73 -4.00
CA ASP A 61 14.30 -6.16 -3.76
C ASP A 61 13.05 -6.34 -2.89
N ASP A 62 11.89 -6.38 -3.54
CA ASP A 62 10.61 -6.65 -2.87
C ASP A 62 10.52 -8.11 -2.36
N GLY A 63 11.21 -9.04 -3.01
CA GLY A 63 11.31 -10.42 -2.55
C GLY A 63 12.05 -10.54 -1.21
N ALA A 64 13.12 -9.75 -0.99
CA ALA A 64 13.80 -9.72 0.31
C ALA A 64 12.87 -9.21 1.43
N ALA A 65 12.11 -8.14 1.18
CA ALA A 65 11.13 -7.65 2.14
C ALA A 65 10.05 -8.70 2.46
N LEU A 66 9.56 -9.40 1.45
CA LEU A 66 8.55 -10.46 1.64
C LEU A 66 9.10 -11.64 2.44
N ARG A 67 10.38 -12.00 2.28
CA ARG A 67 11.05 -12.98 3.13
C ARG A 67 11.16 -12.52 4.58
N GLU A 68 11.46 -11.23 4.81
CA GLU A 68 11.49 -10.64 6.16
C GLU A 68 10.09 -10.61 6.79
N PHE A 69 9.04 -10.29 6.05
CA PHE A 69 7.66 -10.40 6.54
C PHE A 69 7.33 -11.84 6.94
N SER A 70 7.69 -12.80 6.09
CA SER A 70 7.51 -14.21 6.41
C SER A 70 8.30 -14.62 7.67
N ARG A 71 9.54 -14.15 7.82
CA ARG A 71 10.37 -14.46 9.00
C ARG A 71 9.72 -14.00 10.31
N VAL A 72 9.23 -12.77 10.35
CA VAL A 72 8.66 -12.19 11.58
C VAL A 72 7.23 -12.64 11.86
N LEU A 73 6.50 -13.13 10.86
CA LEU A 73 5.18 -13.73 11.04
C LEU A 73 5.27 -15.07 11.78
N LYS A 74 4.32 -15.34 12.65
CA LYS A 74 4.07 -16.66 13.21
C LYS A 74 3.62 -17.63 12.10
N PRO A 75 3.81 -18.96 12.26
CA PRO A 75 3.16 -19.94 11.39
C PRO A 75 1.65 -19.68 11.34
N GLY A 76 1.08 -19.59 10.14
CA GLY A 76 -0.33 -19.22 9.93
C GLY A 76 -0.64 -17.74 10.05
N GLY A 77 0.32 -16.90 10.46
CA GLY A 77 0.18 -15.42 10.45
C GLY A 77 0.06 -14.87 9.04
N ARG A 78 -0.50 -13.66 8.90
CA ARG A 78 -0.84 -13.08 7.60
C ARG A 78 -0.08 -11.79 7.34
N VAL A 79 0.25 -11.54 6.08
CA VAL A 79 0.65 -10.23 5.60
C VAL A 79 -0.46 -9.63 4.75
N PHE A 80 -0.73 -8.35 4.98
CA PHE A 80 -1.65 -7.54 4.20
C PHE A 80 -0.84 -6.54 3.39
N ILE A 81 -0.85 -6.70 2.08
CA ILE A 81 -0.07 -5.92 1.13
C ILE A 81 -1.02 -5.07 0.31
N PHE A 82 -0.73 -3.78 0.20
CA PHE A 82 -1.44 -2.87 -0.68
C PHE A 82 -0.42 -2.10 -1.50
N VAL A 83 -0.56 -2.12 -2.83
CA VAL A 83 0.40 -1.53 -3.76
C VAL A 83 -0.32 -0.85 -4.93
N PRO A 84 0.27 0.17 -5.56
CA PRO A 84 -0.26 0.80 -6.76
C PRO A 84 -0.27 -0.19 -7.93
N ALA A 85 -1.40 -0.23 -8.66
CA ALA A 85 -1.57 -1.12 -9.79
C ALA A 85 -1.28 -0.42 -11.12
N HIS A 86 -0.95 -1.26 -12.12
CA HIS A 86 -0.83 -0.93 -13.54
C HIS A 86 0.15 0.20 -13.90
N ARG A 87 1.23 -0.13 -14.59
CA ARG A 87 2.24 0.82 -15.06
C ARG A 87 1.66 1.92 -15.97
N TRP A 88 0.59 1.67 -16.70
CA TRP A 88 -0.08 2.67 -17.54
C TRP A 88 -0.78 3.78 -16.74
N LEU A 89 -1.01 3.57 -15.42
CA LEU A 89 -1.45 4.60 -14.47
C LEU A 89 -0.31 5.44 -13.90
N TRP A 90 0.91 5.28 -14.35
CA TRP A 90 2.05 6.07 -13.87
C TRP A 90 1.79 7.57 -14.02
N SER A 91 2.06 8.33 -12.98
CA SER A 91 1.82 9.76 -12.91
C SER A 91 2.98 10.50 -12.26
N LEU A 92 2.93 11.83 -12.24
CA LEU A 92 3.91 12.66 -11.53
C LEU A 92 4.01 12.27 -10.05
N GLN A 93 2.91 11.84 -9.43
CA GLN A 93 2.92 11.41 -8.03
C GLN A 93 3.84 10.21 -7.81
N ASP A 94 3.94 9.29 -8.77
CA ASP A 94 4.86 8.16 -8.66
C ASP A 94 6.32 8.63 -8.69
N ASP A 95 6.63 9.62 -9.53
CA ASP A 95 7.98 10.19 -9.63
C ASP A 95 8.35 10.96 -8.35
N VAL A 96 7.45 11.80 -7.84
CA VAL A 96 7.62 12.55 -6.58
C VAL A 96 7.74 11.63 -5.38
N SER A 97 6.98 10.53 -5.35
CA SER A 97 7.05 9.52 -4.30
C SER A 97 8.21 8.54 -4.49
N HIS A 98 9.04 8.70 -5.53
CA HIS A 98 10.16 7.81 -5.83
C HIS A 98 9.74 6.34 -5.97
N HIS A 99 8.56 6.08 -6.57
CA HIS A 99 8.16 4.71 -6.89
C HIS A 99 9.11 4.12 -7.93
N LYS A 100 9.44 2.86 -7.78
CA LYS A 100 10.29 2.11 -8.73
C LYS A 100 9.43 1.25 -9.65
N ARG A 101 8.23 0.88 -9.20
CA ARG A 101 7.34 -0.03 -9.94
C ARG A 101 5.87 0.15 -9.55
N ARG A 102 5.01 -0.40 -10.37
CA ARG A 102 3.60 -0.67 -10.11
C ARG A 102 3.32 -2.13 -10.41
N TYR A 103 2.36 -2.70 -9.74
CA TYR A 103 2.09 -4.13 -9.80
C TYR A 103 0.89 -4.46 -10.67
N VAL A 104 0.88 -5.67 -11.18
CA VAL A 104 -0.32 -6.38 -11.62
C VAL A 104 -0.40 -7.71 -10.86
N SER A 105 -1.58 -8.35 -10.89
CA SER A 105 -1.79 -9.59 -10.14
C SER A 105 -0.68 -10.63 -10.33
N ARG A 106 -0.19 -10.78 -11.56
CA ARG A 106 0.90 -11.71 -11.89
C ARG A 106 2.23 -11.31 -11.23
N THR A 107 2.66 -10.05 -11.41
CA THR A 107 3.97 -9.61 -10.89
C THR A 107 4.04 -9.62 -9.36
N LEU A 108 2.92 -9.32 -8.66
CA LEU A 108 2.88 -9.45 -7.21
C LEU A 108 2.91 -10.92 -6.79
N ARG A 109 2.25 -11.80 -7.53
CA ARG A 109 2.31 -13.25 -7.29
C ARG A 109 3.72 -13.79 -7.46
N ASP A 110 4.41 -13.36 -8.52
CA ASP A 110 5.79 -13.76 -8.79
C ASP A 110 6.73 -13.26 -7.67
N ALA A 111 6.52 -12.05 -7.14
CA ALA A 111 7.28 -11.51 -6.01
C ALA A 111 7.04 -12.31 -4.71
N VAL A 112 5.80 -12.73 -4.43
CA VAL A 112 5.46 -13.54 -3.26
C VAL A 112 6.00 -14.97 -3.38
N ALA A 113 6.15 -15.48 -4.60
CA ALA A 113 6.65 -16.83 -4.83
C ALA A 113 8.07 -17.01 -4.23
N GLY A 114 8.27 -18.06 -3.46
CA GLY A 114 9.56 -18.36 -2.81
C GLY A 114 9.88 -17.54 -1.55
N SER A 115 8.96 -16.68 -1.08
CA SER A 115 9.13 -15.93 0.17
C SER A 115 8.72 -16.69 1.43
N GLY A 116 8.15 -17.91 1.29
CA GLY A 116 7.53 -18.66 2.39
C GLY A 116 6.10 -18.19 2.73
N LEU A 117 5.52 -17.38 1.85
CA LEU A 117 4.14 -16.89 1.93
C LEU A 117 3.29 -17.55 0.84
N GLU A 118 2.03 -17.83 1.15
CA GLU A 118 1.02 -18.35 0.23
C GLU A 118 -0.13 -17.35 0.13
N ILE A 119 -0.49 -16.96 -1.09
CA ILE A 119 -1.55 -16.01 -1.34
C ILE A 119 -2.90 -16.66 -1.03
N GLU A 120 -3.61 -16.13 -0.04
CA GLU A 120 -4.99 -16.52 0.27
C GLU A 120 -6.00 -15.73 -0.56
N ARG A 121 -5.70 -14.45 -0.83
CA ARG A 121 -6.59 -13.59 -1.59
C ARG A 121 -5.83 -12.48 -2.30
N GLN A 122 -6.25 -12.16 -3.52
CA GLN A 122 -5.72 -11.05 -4.29
C GLN A 122 -6.87 -10.40 -5.07
N THR A 123 -7.04 -9.09 -4.92
CA THR A 123 -8.12 -8.33 -5.56
C THR A 123 -7.65 -6.93 -5.91
N TYR A 124 -8.17 -6.37 -6.98
CA TYR A 124 -7.97 -4.95 -7.26
C TYR A 124 -8.92 -4.09 -6.42
N VAL A 125 -8.48 -2.85 -6.20
CA VAL A 125 -9.20 -1.83 -5.41
C VAL A 125 -9.22 -0.53 -6.21
N SER A 126 -10.18 0.35 -5.88
CA SER A 126 -10.46 1.58 -6.62
C SER A 126 -10.88 1.34 -8.07
N THR A 127 -11.65 0.27 -8.29
CA THR A 127 -12.23 -0.10 -9.59
C THR A 127 -13.25 0.94 -10.03
N LEU A 128 -14.20 1.30 -9.16
CA LEU A 128 -15.25 2.27 -9.45
C LEU A 128 -14.70 3.69 -9.65
N LEU A 129 -13.59 4.00 -8.99
CA LEU A 129 -12.92 5.29 -9.12
C LEU A 129 -11.93 5.34 -10.29
N LEU A 130 -11.57 4.22 -10.88
CA LEU A 130 -10.56 4.13 -11.93
C LEU A 130 -10.80 5.09 -13.11
N PRO A 131 -12.03 5.22 -13.67
CA PRO A 131 -12.29 6.15 -14.76
C PRO A 131 -12.01 7.61 -14.36
N VAL A 132 -12.38 7.99 -13.12
CA VAL A 132 -12.18 9.34 -12.59
C VAL A 132 -10.68 9.60 -12.37
N ILE A 133 -9.98 8.64 -11.77
CA ILE A 133 -8.52 8.70 -11.54
C ILE A 133 -7.79 8.83 -12.89
N TYR A 134 -8.16 8.02 -13.88
CA TYR A 134 -7.55 8.07 -15.20
C TYR A 134 -7.80 9.40 -15.90
N ALA A 135 -9.05 9.88 -15.92
CA ALA A 135 -9.40 11.16 -16.52
C ALA A 135 -8.66 12.33 -15.84
N GLY A 136 -8.61 12.34 -14.50
CA GLY A 136 -7.87 13.35 -13.74
C GLY A 136 -6.38 13.37 -14.09
N ARG A 137 -5.74 12.19 -14.19
CA ARG A 137 -4.33 12.08 -14.57
C ARG A 137 -4.06 12.53 -16.01
N GLN A 138 -4.94 12.19 -16.96
CA GLN A 138 -4.80 12.67 -18.34
C GLN A 138 -4.97 14.21 -18.43
N TRP A 139 -5.94 14.75 -17.70
CA TRP A 139 -6.16 16.18 -17.64
C TRP A 139 -4.95 16.92 -17.05
N LEU A 140 -4.36 16.41 -15.96
CA LEU A 140 -3.13 16.95 -15.38
C LEU A 140 -1.95 16.90 -16.36
N LYS A 141 -1.72 15.76 -17.03
CA LYS A 141 -0.68 15.64 -18.05
C LYS A 141 -0.86 16.68 -19.17
N LEU A 142 -2.11 16.90 -19.59
CA LEU A 142 -2.43 17.91 -20.61
C LEU A 142 -2.17 19.33 -20.08
N ARG A 143 -2.62 19.63 -18.87
CA ARG A 143 -2.43 20.93 -18.23
C ARG A 143 -0.94 21.28 -18.04
N MET A 144 -0.14 20.31 -17.58
CA MET A 144 1.31 20.47 -17.40
C MET A 144 2.05 20.74 -18.72
N LYS A 145 1.57 20.19 -19.85
CA LYS A 145 2.12 20.50 -21.18
C LYS A 145 1.96 21.98 -21.58
N PHE A 146 0.97 22.67 -21.02
CA PHE A 146 0.64 24.06 -21.35
C PHE A 146 1.02 25.07 -20.25
N ARG A 147 1.36 24.60 -19.03
CA ARG A 147 1.78 25.45 -17.91
C ARG A 147 2.98 24.82 -17.24
N ASN A 148 4.04 25.61 -17.04
CA ASN A 148 5.27 25.17 -16.35
C ASN A 148 5.15 25.15 -14.81
N ASP A 149 3.94 25.12 -14.26
CA ASP A 149 3.73 25.07 -12.81
C ASP A 149 3.54 23.64 -12.32
N TYR A 150 4.37 23.25 -11.36
CA TYR A 150 4.29 21.96 -10.64
C TYR A 150 3.20 22.02 -9.56
N ASP A 151 1.93 22.05 -9.95
CA ASP A 151 0.83 21.80 -9.00
C ASP A 151 0.83 20.32 -8.61
N THR A 152 0.92 20.02 -7.34
CA THR A 152 0.82 18.63 -6.86
C THR A 152 -0.60 18.10 -7.04
N GLU A 153 -0.74 16.82 -7.32
CA GLU A 153 -2.06 16.15 -7.48
C GLU A 153 -2.98 16.34 -6.25
N ASN A 154 -2.42 16.76 -5.12
CA ASN A 154 -3.13 16.91 -3.84
C ASN A 154 -4.02 18.18 -3.74
N ASP A 155 -3.81 19.18 -4.58
CA ASP A 155 -4.51 20.47 -4.45
C ASP A 155 -5.84 20.57 -5.22
N LEU A 156 -6.29 19.51 -5.85
CA LEU A 156 -7.31 19.55 -6.90
C LEU A 156 -8.74 19.20 -6.48
N HIS A 157 -9.02 18.88 -5.22
CA HIS A 157 -10.35 18.40 -4.87
C HIS A 157 -11.14 19.42 -4.02
N PRO A 158 -12.21 20.03 -4.59
CA PRO A 158 -13.17 20.79 -3.79
C PRO A 158 -13.79 19.90 -2.71
N ALA A 159 -14.03 20.46 -1.53
CA ALA A 159 -14.52 19.69 -0.37
C ALA A 159 -15.79 18.86 -0.63
N TRP A 160 -16.68 19.31 -1.54
CA TRP A 160 -17.89 18.58 -1.92
C TRP A 160 -17.61 17.26 -2.68
N SER A 161 -16.52 17.22 -3.47
CA SER A 161 -16.15 16.02 -4.23
C SER A 161 -15.64 14.91 -3.31
N ASN A 162 -14.98 15.25 -2.19
CA ASN A 162 -14.48 14.27 -1.22
C ASN A 162 -15.61 13.42 -0.64
N GLY A 163 -16.78 14.00 -0.37
CA GLY A 163 -17.93 13.27 0.14
C GLY A 163 -18.47 12.23 -0.86
N LEU A 164 -18.51 12.58 -2.14
CA LEU A 164 -18.94 11.67 -3.19
C LEU A 164 -17.91 10.54 -3.41
N LEU A 165 -16.63 10.89 -3.55
CA LEU A 165 -15.55 9.92 -3.72
C LEU A 165 -15.49 8.93 -2.57
N ARG A 166 -15.64 9.40 -1.34
CA ARG A 166 -15.72 8.57 -0.14
C ARG A 166 -16.88 7.58 -0.22
N ARG A 167 -18.09 8.02 -0.57
CA ARG A 167 -19.27 7.13 -0.70
C ARG A 167 -19.06 6.05 -1.78
N ILE A 168 -18.45 6.42 -2.91
CA ILE A 168 -18.11 5.46 -3.97
C ILE A 168 -17.13 4.42 -3.43
N PHE A 169 -16.07 4.86 -2.75
CA PHE A 169 -15.08 3.96 -2.15
C PHE A 169 -15.68 3.06 -1.08
N GLU A 170 -16.51 3.61 -0.18
CA GLU A 170 -17.23 2.81 0.83
C GLU A 170 -18.18 1.78 0.21
N SER A 171 -18.82 2.10 -0.92
CA SER A 171 -19.66 1.14 -1.65
C SER A 171 -18.82 0.01 -2.25
N GLU A 172 -17.66 0.34 -2.81
CA GLU A 172 -16.73 -0.64 -3.34
C GLU A 172 -16.22 -1.61 -2.25
N ILE A 173 -15.90 -1.10 -1.05
CA ILE A 173 -15.49 -1.96 0.08
C ILE A 173 -16.57 -2.99 0.42
N ARG A 174 -17.85 -2.64 0.33
CA ARG A 174 -18.96 -3.60 0.58
C ARG A 174 -18.98 -4.70 -0.47
N ILE A 175 -18.72 -4.36 -1.73
CA ILE A 175 -18.64 -5.32 -2.84
C ILE A 175 -17.41 -6.23 -2.66
N LEU A 176 -16.26 -5.64 -2.33
CA LEU A 176 -15.00 -6.35 -2.10
C LEU A 176 -15.06 -7.39 -0.98
N ARG A 177 -16.01 -7.25 -0.05
CA ARG A 177 -16.23 -8.30 0.97
C ARG A 177 -16.74 -9.61 0.40
N ARG A 178 -17.28 -9.60 -0.82
CA ARG A 178 -17.94 -10.77 -1.43
C ARG A 178 -17.34 -11.17 -2.78
N ILE A 179 -16.76 -10.24 -3.50
CA ILE A 179 -16.31 -10.43 -4.89
C ILE A 179 -14.93 -9.81 -5.04
N ASP A 180 -14.03 -10.52 -5.70
CA ASP A 180 -12.73 -9.99 -6.10
C ASP A 180 -12.86 -9.23 -7.42
N MET A 181 -12.29 -8.03 -7.46
CA MET A 181 -12.33 -7.18 -8.65
C MET A 181 -11.19 -7.55 -9.61
N PRO A 182 -11.49 -7.66 -10.91
CA PRO A 182 -10.50 -8.06 -11.92
C PRO A 182 -9.55 -6.93 -12.33
N PHE A 183 -9.86 -5.67 -12.02
CA PHE A 183 -9.04 -4.49 -12.33
C PHE A 183 -9.33 -3.35 -11.34
N GLY A 184 -8.38 -2.41 -11.19
CA GLY A 184 -8.49 -1.25 -10.30
C GLY A 184 -7.20 -0.44 -10.27
N ALA A 185 -7.19 0.69 -9.56
CA ALA A 185 -6.02 1.56 -9.47
C ALA A 185 -4.96 1.05 -8.49
N SER A 186 -5.33 0.19 -7.55
CA SER A 186 -4.46 -0.45 -6.57
C SER A 186 -4.72 -1.95 -6.51
N LEU A 187 -3.78 -2.69 -5.97
CA LEU A 187 -3.85 -4.13 -5.79
C LEU A 187 -3.68 -4.47 -4.31
N LEU A 188 -4.64 -5.23 -3.78
CA LEU A 188 -4.64 -5.75 -2.44
C LEU A 188 -4.30 -7.24 -2.49
N CYS A 189 -3.40 -7.66 -1.61
CA CYS A 189 -3.05 -9.06 -1.43
C CYS A 189 -3.03 -9.41 0.06
N VAL A 190 -3.64 -10.53 0.40
CA VAL A 190 -3.50 -11.18 1.70
C VAL A 190 -2.77 -12.49 1.46
N ALA A 191 -1.62 -12.64 2.11
CA ALA A 191 -0.85 -13.88 2.05
C ALA A 191 -0.57 -14.40 3.47
N ARG A 192 -0.50 -15.69 3.62
CA ARG A 192 -0.31 -16.39 4.88
C ARG A 192 1.06 -17.05 4.90
N LYS A 193 1.74 -17.04 6.04
CA LYS A 193 2.95 -17.81 6.24
C LYS A 193 2.62 -19.29 6.25
N VAL A 194 3.30 -20.03 5.37
CA VAL A 194 3.27 -21.50 5.38
C VAL A 194 4.04 -21.98 6.61
N GLY A 195 3.50 -22.97 7.31
CA GLY A 195 4.08 -23.50 8.53
C GLY A 195 5.33 -24.37 8.27
#